data_913b86778e1cc8a1e3737471340e365f
#
_entry.id   913b86778e1cc8a1e3737471340e365f
#
_cell.length_a   1.000
_cell.length_b   1.000
_cell.length_c   1.000
_cell.angle_alpha   90.00
_cell.angle_beta   90.00
_cell.angle_gamma   90.00
#
_symmetry.space_group_name_H-M   'P 1'
#
loop_
_entity.id
_entity.type
_entity.pdbx_description
1 polymer ?
#
loop_
_entity_poly.entity_id
_entity_poly.type
_entity_poly.pdbx_seq_one_letter_code
_entity_poly.pdbx_strand_id
1 'polypeptide(L)'
;MKRWNIADMVDKGRKLFAKIHRQKHHANHNHDVHFMARELDDWLVRGVESMVNGSYTPRHLKRHYFPDEMVDQLHLSDRIFQNILLKQLKPTFPYVMNPNCYHLHGPSGVRLATQRIRQVLLDQNPKYIIRADIKSFYKSIPHHQLVQDIKQHYDDEKVQAMLEQIIINPIETPRGYKNAYHGIALRGPLSQFFSGIYLKPLDDAFLTMDVTYIRYQDDIIIFCNSKRQLNRCKQRMMAVLKERRLRLSSKKTRIGRCDTGFHFLGINYPGTQTSDNTNVTQANERSVIQLNTAHYLTSLGGGRQVLQLTIKNLRWIVSSRTQGRCGKHAKMLKQWSTLGFLPAGSEAICIAGARGG
;
A
#
# COMPACT_ATOMS: atom_id res chain seq x y z
N MET A 1 -11.11 -24.32 7.97
CA MET A 1 -11.38 -22.92 8.39
C MET A 1 -12.55 -22.84 9.36
N LYS A 2 -12.58 -21.86 10.30
CA LYS A 2 -13.78 -21.61 11.10
C LYS A 2 -14.96 -21.28 10.15
N ARG A 3 -16.15 -21.86 10.46
CA ARG A 3 -17.38 -21.55 9.70
C ARG A 3 -17.64 -20.05 9.74
N TRP A 4 -17.80 -19.41 8.59
CA TRP A 4 -18.05 -17.98 8.51
C TRP A 4 -19.42 -17.66 9.13
N ASN A 5 -19.46 -16.66 9.99
CA ASN A 5 -20.67 -16.21 10.64
C ASN A 5 -21.28 -15.06 9.83
N ILE A 6 -22.44 -15.28 9.21
CA ILE A 6 -23.15 -14.30 8.38
C ILE A 6 -23.42 -13.02 9.17
N ALA A 7 -23.94 -13.11 10.40
CA ALA A 7 -24.27 -11.95 11.21
C ALA A 7 -23.04 -11.07 11.52
N ASP A 8 -21.89 -11.68 11.86
CA ASP A 8 -20.62 -10.98 12.08
C ASP A 8 -20.11 -10.32 10.80
N MET A 9 -20.22 -11.00 9.65
CA MET A 9 -19.81 -10.44 8.36
C MET A 9 -20.68 -9.26 7.95
N VAL A 10 -22.00 -9.34 8.15
CA VAL A 10 -22.96 -8.25 7.88
C VAL A 10 -22.66 -7.06 8.79
N ASP A 11 -22.46 -7.26 10.10
CA ASP A 11 -22.08 -6.17 11.01
C ASP A 11 -20.78 -5.48 10.61
N LYS A 12 -19.76 -6.25 10.23
CA LYS A 12 -18.51 -5.71 9.68
C LYS A 12 -18.74 -4.88 8.41
N GLY A 13 -19.63 -5.35 7.55
CA GLY A 13 -20.03 -4.63 6.33
C GLY A 13 -20.74 -3.32 6.62
N ARG A 14 -21.73 -3.31 7.55
CA ARG A 14 -22.41 -2.10 8.00
C ARG A 14 -21.44 -1.06 8.55
N LYS A 15 -20.54 -1.47 9.43
CA LYS A 15 -19.51 -0.57 10.01
C LYS A 15 -18.59 0.02 8.94
N LEU A 16 -18.20 -0.78 7.96
CA LEU A 16 -17.37 -0.32 6.85
C LEU A 16 -18.14 0.64 5.94
N PHE A 17 -19.39 0.31 5.58
CA PHE A 17 -20.25 1.17 4.77
C PHE A 17 -20.50 2.50 5.46
N ALA A 18 -20.85 2.52 6.75
CA ALA A 18 -21.07 3.73 7.53
C ALA A 18 -19.83 4.68 7.50
N LYS A 19 -18.61 4.12 7.56
CA LYS A 19 -17.38 4.89 7.41
C LYS A 19 -17.27 5.51 6.02
N ILE A 20 -17.52 4.74 4.96
CA ILE A 20 -17.45 5.20 3.56
C ILE A 20 -18.55 6.23 3.29
N HIS A 21 -19.77 5.98 3.72
CA HIS A 21 -20.90 6.89 3.56
C HIS A 21 -20.62 8.26 4.21
N ARG A 22 -20.07 8.28 5.43
CA ARG A 22 -19.68 9.52 6.12
C ARG A 22 -18.62 10.32 5.35
N GLN A 23 -17.71 9.64 4.66
CA GLN A 23 -16.68 10.29 3.85
C GLN A 23 -17.20 10.82 2.51
N LYS A 24 -18.26 10.20 1.98
CA LYS A 24 -18.81 10.47 0.64
C LYS A 24 -20.23 11.04 0.65
N HIS A 25 -20.73 11.50 1.80
CA HIS A 25 -22.11 12.01 1.90
C HIS A 25 -22.37 13.26 1.04
N HIS A 26 -21.31 14.00 0.66
CA HIS A 26 -21.39 15.12 -0.26
C HIS A 26 -21.14 14.72 -1.74
N ALA A 27 -21.05 13.43 -2.05
CA ALA A 27 -20.91 12.99 -3.43
C ALA A 27 -22.16 13.35 -4.24
N ASN A 28 -22.01 13.45 -5.58
CA ASN A 28 -23.14 13.73 -6.47
C ASN A 28 -24.31 12.77 -6.26
N HIS A 29 -25.55 13.21 -6.49
CA HIS A 29 -26.78 12.43 -6.27
C HIS A 29 -26.76 11.04 -6.94
N ASN A 30 -26.14 10.92 -8.10
CA ASN A 30 -26.03 9.67 -8.85
C ASN A 30 -24.87 8.77 -8.37
N HIS A 31 -24.17 9.10 -7.28
CA HIS A 31 -23.11 8.27 -6.76
C HIS A 31 -23.69 7.03 -6.05
N ASP A 32 -23.11 5.86 -6.35
CA ASP A 32 -23.55 4.56 -5.80
C ASP A 32 -23.75 4.55 -4.28
N VAL A 33 -23.02 5.40 -3.54
CA VAL A 33 -23.12 5.47 -2.09
C VAL A 33 -24.52 5.84 -1.61
N HIS A 34 -25.26 6.68 -2.33
CA HIS A 34 -26.60 7.10 -1.95
C HIS A 34 -27.65 6.00 -2.22
N PHE A 35 -27.51 5.31 -3.37
CA PHE A 35 -28.34 4.15 -3.68
C PHE A 35 -28.13 3.04 -2.65
N MET A 36 -26.87 2.71 -2.39
CA MET A 36 -26.52 1.66 -1.44
C MET A 36 -26.94 1.98 0.00
N ALA A 37 -27.05 3.27 0.37
CA ALA A 37 -27.53 3.67 1.69
C ALA A 37 -29.02 3.36 1.89
N ARG A 38 -29.83 3.48 0.84
CA ARG A 38 -31.28 3.21 0.91
C ARG A 38 -31.59 1.74 1.06
N GLU A 39 -30.84 0.88 0.38
CA GLU A 39 -31.06 -0.56 0.30
C GLU A 39 -29.98 -1.35 1.06
N LEU A 40 -29.37 -0.73 2.09
CA LEU A 40 -28.15 -1.25 2.73
C LEU A 40 -28.29 -2.69 3.21
N ASP A 41 -29.33 -2.97 3.95
CA ASP A 41 -29.49 -4.29 4.60
C ASP A 41 -29.78 -5.38 3.59
N ASP A 42 -30.54 -5.06 2.55
CA ASP A 42 -30.94 -6.01 1.53
C ASP A 42 -29.75 -6.47 0.67
N TRP A 43 -29.02 -5.55 0.04
CA TRP A 43 -27.86 -5.95 -0.79
C TRP A 43 -26.70 -6.51 0.03
N LEU A 44 -26.54 -6.03 1.29
CA LEU A 44 -25.42 -6.47 2.13
C LEU A 44 -25.64 -7.91 2.62
N VAL A 45 -26.84 -8.24 3.09
CA VAL A 45 -27.18 -9.59 3.55
C VAL A 45 -27.06 -10.56 2.39
N ARG A 46 -27.72 -10.28 1.26
CA ARG A 46 -27.64 -11.12 0.05
C ARG A 46 -26.19 -11.33 -0.43
N GLY A 47 -25.39 -10.27 -0.44
CA GLY A 47 -24.00 -10.36 -0.85
C GLY A 47 -23.15 -11.19 0.11
N VAL A 48 -23.36 -11.09 1.42
CA VAL A 48 -22.65 -11.93 2.40
C VAL A 48 -23.09 -13.39 2.30
N GLU A 49 -24.38 -13.65 2.09
CA GLU A 49 -24.89 -15.02 1.85
C GLU A 49 -24.27 -15.63 0.60
N SER A 50 -24.18 -14.87 -0.49
CA SER A 50 -23.52 -15.33 -1.71
C SER A 50 -22.04 -15.67 -1.49
N MET A 51 -21.33 -14.90 -0.64
CA MET A 51 -19.95 -15.22 -0.25
C MET A 51 -19.87 -16.54 0.54
N VAL A 52 -20.76 -16.76 1.51
CA VAL A 52 -20.76 -17.99 2.32
C VAL A 52 -21.14 -19.21 1.50
N ASN A 53 -22.05 -19.04 0.54
CA ASN A 53 -22.47 -20.11 -0.35
C ASN A 53 -21.49 -20.39 -1.49
N GLY A 54 -20.51 -19.51 -1.73
CA GLY A 54 -19.54 -19.63 -2.80
C GLY A 54 -20.07 -19.15 -4.18
N SER A 55 -21.22 -18.49 -4.21
CA SER A 55 -21.83 -17.96 -5.46
C SER A 55 -21.52 -16.48 -5.71
N TYR A 56 -20.67 -15.85 -4.89
CA TYR A 56 -20.31 -14.46 -5.06
C TYR A 56 -19.54 -14.25 -6.37
N THR A 57 -20.07 -13.36 -7.20
CA THR A 57 -19.42 -12.90 -8.44
C THR A 57 -19.22 -11.39 -8.36
N PRO A 58 -17.98 -10.89 -8.47
CA PRO A 58 -17.72 -9.46 -8.44
C PRO A 58 -18.26 -8.78 -9.71
N ARG A 59 -18.67 -7.52 -9.59
CA ARG A 59 -18.97 -6.67 -10.75
C ARG A 59 -17.68 -6.37 -11.50
N HIS A 60 -17.78 -6.15 -12.81
CA HIS A 60 -16.65 -5.84 -13.66
C HIS A 60 -15.90 -4.60 -13.15
N LEU A 61 -14.57 -4.61 -13.32
CA LEU A 61 -13.74 -3.45 -12.96
C LEU A 61 -14.01 -2.31 -13.95
N LYS A 62 -14.19 -1.08 -13.46
CA LYS A 62 -14.38 0.10 -14.30
C LYS A 62 -13.05 0.80 -14.54
N ARG A 63 -12.64 0.90 -15.83
CA ARG A 63 -11.39 1.58 -16.18
C ARG A 63 -11.56 3.07 -16.27
N HIS A 64 -10.75 3.80 -15.53
CA HIS A 64 -10.59 5.23 -15.60
C HIS A 64 -9.26 5.58 -16.26
N TYR A 65 -9.31 6.53 -17.20
CA TYR A 65 -8.16 7.01 -17.93
C TYR A 65 -7.75 8.37 -17.36
N PHE A 66 -6.53 8.45 -16.86
CA PHE A 66 -5.88 9.70 -16.43
C PHE A 66 -4.74 10.01 -17.39
N PRO A 67 -4.21 11.26 -17.46
CA PRO A 67 -3.12 11.62 -18.37
C PRO A 67 -1.89 10.70 -18.24
N ASP A 68 -1.53 10.34 -17.03
CA ASP A 68 -0.30 9.58 -16.74
C ASP A 68 -0.53 8.10 -16.42
N GLU A 69 -1.77 7.69 -16.10
CA GLU A 69 -2.06 6.32 -15.69
C GLU A 69 -3.49 5.86 -16.03
N MET A 70 -3.66 4.55 -16.14
CA MET A 70 -4.97 3.90 -16.17
C MET A 70 -5.21 3.21 -14.85
N VAL A 71 -6.39 3.43 -14.25
CA VAL A 71 -6.78 2.84 -12.96
C VAL A 71 -8.05 2.03 -13.13
N ASP A 72 -7.98 0.74 -12.79
CA ASP A 72 -9.12 -0.15 -12.75
C ASP A 72 -9.77 -0.10 -11.36
N GLN A 73 -10.97 0.45 -11.29
CA GLN A 73 -11.68 0.73 -10.05
C GLN A 73 -12.72 -0.35 -9.76
N LEU A 74 -12.77 -0.80 -8.51
CA LEU A 74 -13.82 -1.66 -7.99
C LEU A 74 -15.11 -0.85 -7.75
N HIS A 75 -16.27 -1.47 -8.02
CA HIS A 75 -17.53 -0.97 -7.51
C HIS A 75 -17.53 -0.89 -5.99
N LEU A 76 -18.33 -0.01 -5.44
CA LEU A 76 -18.35 0.23 -3.99
C LEU A 76 -18.79 -1.01 -3.21
N SER A 77 -19.78 -1.77 -3.71
CA SER A 77 -20.21 -3.04 -3.15
C SER A 77 -19.06 -4.04 -3.05
N ASP A 78 -18.34 -4.26 -4.16
CA ASP A 78 -17.23 -5.21 -4.21
C ASP A 78 -16.06 -4.79 -3.31
N ARG A 79 -15.82 -3.49 -3.21
CA ARG A 79 -14.85 -2.97 -2.25
C ARG A 79 -15.21 -3.35 -0.81
N ILE A 80 -16.51 -3.35 -0.46
CA ILE A 80 -16.98 -3.75 0.86
C ILE A 80 -16.84 -5.26 1.04
N PHE A 81 -17.32 -6.06 0.08
CA PHE A 81 -17.24 -7.53 0.14
C PHE A 81 -15.80 -8.02 0.17
N GLN A 82 -14.91 -7.47 -0.64
CA GLN A 82 -13.49 -7.81 -0.59
C GLN A 82 -12.82 -7.41 0.74
N ASN A 83 -13.24 -6.33 1.39
CA ASN A 83 -12.77 -6.00 2.74
C ASN A 83 -13.30 -6.98 3.79
N ILE A 84 -14.55 -7.43 3.67
CA ILE A 84 -15.11 -8.47 4.54
C ILE A 84 -14.31 -9.76 4.35
N LEU A 85 -14.10 -10.19 3.10
CA LEU A 85 -13.30 -11.36 2.76
C LEU A 85 -11.88 -11.27 3.34
N LEU A 86 -11.21 -10.14 3.15
CA LEU A 86 -9.88 -9.91 3.71
C LEU A 86 -9.85 -10.09 5.24
N LYS A 87 -10.89 -9.62 5.95
CA LYS A 87 -11.00 -9.81 7.40
C LYS A 87 -11.17 -11.28 7.78
N GLN A 88 -11.87 -12.08 6.95
CA GLN A 88 -12.01 -13.52 7.17
C GLN A 88 -10.70 -14.27 6.88
N LEU A 89 -9.90 -13.80 5.93
CA LEU A 89 -8.61 -14.41 5.56
C LEU A 89 -7.46 -14.03 6.52
N LYS A 90 -7.52 -12.87 7.17
CA LYS A 90 -6.45 -12.40 8.07
C LYS A 90 -5.99 -13.43 9.12
N PRO A 91 -6.85 -14.21 9.77
CA PRO A 91 -6.41 -15.23 10.74
C PRO A 91 -5.51 -16.31 10.13
N THR A 92 -5.53 -16.53 8.81
CA THR A 92 -4.68 -17.49 8.11
C THR A 92 -3.29 -16.94 7.77
N PHE A 93 -3.10 -15.61 7.81
CA PHE A 93 -1.85 -14.97 7.39
C PHE A 93 -0.58 -15.49 8.07
N PRO A 94 -0.57 -15.75 9.39
CA PRO A 94 0.62 -16.32 10.05
C PRO A 94 1.06 -17.68 9.48
N TYR A 95 0.14 -18.41 8.85
CA TYR A 95 0.43 -19.74 8.29
C TYR A 95 0.76 -19.70 6.79
N VAL A 96 0.19 -18.75 6.05
CA VAL A 96 0.33 -18.69 4.58
C VAL A 96 1.28 -17.57 4.11
N MET A 97 1.65 -16.65 4.98
CA MET A 97 2.50 -15.51 4.64
C MET A 97 3.86 -15.58 5.30
N ASN A 98 4.86 -14.99 4.67
CA ASN A 98 6.19 -14.90 5.23
C ASN A 98 6.27 -13.75 6.26
N PRO A 99 6.90 -13.94 7.44
CA PRO A 99 7.01 -12.90 8.47
C PRO A 99 7.80 -11.66 8.03
N ASN A 100 8.67 -11.79 7.03
CA ASN A 100 9.43 -10.67 6.46
C ASN A 100 8.64 -9.80 5.47
N CYS A 101 7.34 -10.12 5.30
CA CYS A 101 6.39 -9.38 4.46
C CYS A 101 5.66 -8.31 5.28
N TYR A 102 6.31 -7.18 5.52
CA TYR A 102 5.88 -6.17 6.50
C TYR A 102 4.57 -5.43 6.15
N HIS A 103 4.20 -5.32 4.88
CA HIS A 103 2.96 -4.62 4.50
C HIS A 103 1.68 -5.33 4.98
N LEU A 104 1.74 -6.60 5.32
CA LEU A 104 0.61 -7.36 5.86
C LEU A 104 0.31 -7.05 7.34
N HIS A 105 1.22 -6.37 8.03
CA HIS A 105 0.99 -5.85 9.38
C HIS A 105 0.08 -4.62 9.43
N GLY A 106 -0.50 -4.22 8.30
CA GLY A 106 -1.41 -3.08 8.20
C GLY A 106 -0.74 -1.74 8.49
N PRO A 107 -1.40 -0.82 9.24
CA PRO A 107 -0.86 0.53 9.47
C PRO A 107 0.49 0.58 10.20
N SER A 108 0.84 -0.46 10.95
CA SER A 108 2.12 -0.53 11.67
C SER A 108 3.27 -1.07 10.81
N GLY A 109 3.00 -1.59 9.61
CA GLY A 109 3.99 -2.27 8.78
C GLY A 109 5.21 -1.44 8.43
N VAL A 110 5.03 -0.18 8.03
CA VAL A 110 6.15 0.75 7.74
C VAL A 110 6.99 0.99 8.99
N ARG A 111 6.36 1.22 10.14
CA ARG A 111 7.05 1.45 11.42
C ARG A 111 7.88 0.22 11.81
N LEU A 112 7.30 -0.96 11.72
CA LEU A 112 7.99 -2.22 12.06
C LEU A 112 9.17 -2.49 11.13
N ALA A 113 8.98 -2.31 9.81
CA ALA A 113 10.08 -2.45 8.84
C ALA A 113 11.21 -1.46 9.12
N THR A 114 10.90 -0.19 9.40
CA THR A 114 11.86 0.85 9.75
C THR A 114 12.61 0.53 11.04
N GLN A 115 11.90 0.09 12.07
CA GLN A 115 12.49 -0.32 13.34
C GLN A 115 13.46 -1.50 13.13
N ARG A 116 13.08 -2.49 12.33
CA ARG A 116 13.94 -3.62 12.00
C ARG A 116 15.19 -3.19 11.23
N ILE A 117 15.06 -2.28 10.26
CA ILE A 117 16.20 -1.73 9.52
C ILE A 117 17.19 -1.03 10.47
N ARG A 118 16.70 -0.17 11.36
CA ARG A 118 17.55 0.53 12.34
C ARG A 118 18.29 -0.45 13.25
N GLN A 119 17.58 -1.46 13.75
CA GLN A 119 18.20 -2.53 14.57
C GLN A 119 19.31 -3.24 13.80
N VAL A 120 19.09 -3.62 12.53
CA VAL A 120 20.10 -4.29 11.71
C VAL A 120 21.32 -3.41 11.47
N LEU A 121 21.13 -2.11 11.22
CA LEU A 121 22.23 -1.18 11.03
C LEU A 121 23.09 -1.02 12.30
N LEU A 122 22.45 -1.02 13.49
CA LEU A 122 23.14 -0.88 14.78
C LEU A 122 23.86 -2.18 15.20
N ASP A 123 23.16 -3.32 15.10
CA ASP A 123 23.63 -4.59 15.66
C ASP A 123 24.57 -5.33 14.71
N GLN A 124 24.32 -5.28 13.39
CA GLN A 124 25.01 -6.12 12.41
C GLN A 124 26.02 -5.33 11.55
N ASN A 125 25.91 -4.00 11.49
CA ASN A 125 26.76 -3.12 10.68
C ASN A 125 27.03 -3.67 9.26
N PRO A 126 25.99 -3.92 8.44
CA PRO A 126 26.12 -4.59 7.16
C PRO A 126 26.94 -3.76 6.18
N LYS A 127 27.85 -4.42 5.43
CA LYS A 127 28.73 -3.75 4.46
C LYS A 127 28.08 -3.44 3.12
N TYR A 128 27.11 -4.27 2.72
CA TYR A 128 26.46 -4.19 1.40
C TYR A 128 24.95 -4.24 1.52
N ILE A 129 24.31 -3.64 0.51
CA ILE A 129 22.85 -3.54 0.42
C ILE A 129 22.38 -3.81 -1.01
N ILE A 130 21.23 -4.53 -1.12
CA ILE A 130 20.38 -4.54 -2.30
C ILE A 130 19.10 -3.82 -1.93
N ARG A 131 18.80 -2.72 -2.60
CA ARG A 131 17.49 -2.10 -2.62
C ARG A 131 16.88 -2.31 -3.99
N ALA A 132 15.76 -2.98 -4.08
CA ALA A 132 15.13 -3.33 -5.34
C ALA A 132 13.65 -2.97 -5.34
N ASP A 133 13.16 -2.53 -6.50
CA ASP A 133 11.75 -2.24 -6.80
C ASP A 133 11.34 -3.07 -8.02
N ILE A 134 10.18 -3.71 -7.97
CA ILE A 134 9.70 -4.54 -9.07
C ILE A 134 8.92 -3.66 -10.06
N LYS A 135 9.35 -3.66 -11.32
CA LYS A 135 8.76 -2.84 -12.37
C LYS A 135 7.29 -3.19 -12.59
N SER A 136 6.40 -2.21 -12.42
CA SER A 136 4.96 -2.34 -12.69
C SER A 136 4.33 -3.58 -12.03
N PHE A 137 4.72 -3.90 -10.80
CA PHE A 137 4.45 -5.14 -10.11
C PHE A 137 2.99 -5.60 -10.24
N TYR A 138 2.05 -4.79 -9.75
CA TYR A 138 0.62 -5.12 -9.75
C TYR A 138 0.04 -5.38 -11.15
N LYS A 139 0.58 -4.72 -12.18
CA LYS A 139 0.15 -4.91 -13.59
C LYS A 139 0.79 -6.14 -14.24
N SER A 140 1.87 -6.66 -13.64
CA SER A 140 2.68 -7.74 -14.22
C SER A 140 2.32 -9.12 -13.70
N ILE A 141 1.50 -9.25 -12.66
CA ILE A 141 1.14 -10.52 -12.03
C ILE A 141 0.28 -11.37 -12.99
N PRO A 142 0.74 -12.55 -13.45
CA PRO A 142 -0.07 -13.45 -14.29
C PRO A 142 -1.19 -14.10 -13.46
N HIS A 143 -2.43 -14.03 -13.94
CA HIS A 143 -3.60 -14.56 -13.23
C HIS A 143 -3.49 -16.05 -12.95
N HIS A 144 -3.15 -16.87 -13.97
CA HIS A 144 -3.05 -18.32 -13.83
C HIS A 144 -2.07 -18.75 -12.73
N GLN A 145 -0.93 -18.05 -12.62
CA GLN A 145 0.09 -18.37 -11.63
C GLN A 145 -0.33 -17.97 -10.22
N LEU A 146 -0.97 -16.78 -10.06
CA LEU A 146 -1.52 -16.37 -8.78
C LEU A 146 -2.66 -17.28 -8.32
N VAL A 147 -3.52 -17.72 -9.22
CA VAL A 147 -4.61 -18.69 -8.91
C VAL A 147 -4.02 -20.03 -8.45
N GLN A 148 -2.97 -20.52 -9.13
CA GLN A 148 -2.27 -21.75 -8.69
C GLN A 148 -1.67 -21.58 -7.28
N ASP A 149 -1.01 -20.45 -7.00
CA ASP A 149 -0.47 -20.16 -5.67
C ASP A 149 -1.57 -20.16 -4.59
N ILE A 150 -2.73 -19.60 -4.89
CA ILE A 150 -3.88 -19.60 -3.96
C ILE A 150 -4.34 -21.03 -3.70
N LYS A 151 -4.49 -21.86 -4.75
CA LYS A 151 -4.90 -23.25 -4.62
C LYS A 151 -3.91 -24.09 -3.80
N GLN A 152 -2.64 -23.74 -3.79
CA GLN A 152 -1.61 -24.40 -2.94
C GLN A 152 -1.71 -24.03 -1.45
N HIS A 153 -2.30 -22.88 -1.13
CA HIS A 153 -2.32 -22.36 0.25
C HIS A 153 -3.69 -22.41 0.92
N TYR A 154 -4.74 -22.66 0.20
CA TYR A 154 -6.12 -22.71 0.69
C TYR A 154 -6.81 -23.97 0.17
N ASP A 155 -7.27 -24.85 1.07
CA ASP A 155 -7.97 -26.09 0.73
C ASP A 155 -9.47 -25.90 0.49
N ASP A 156 -10.03 -24.75 0.94
CA ASP A 156 -11.47 -24.44 0.82
C ASP A 156 -11.81 -24.02 -0.61
N GLU A 157 -12.47 -24.89 -1.36
CA GLU A 157 -12.83 -24.69 -2.77
C GLU A 157 -13.69 -23.42 -2.98
N LYS A 158 -14.57 -23.08 -2.04
CA LYS A 158 -15.39 -21.85 -2.14
C LYS A 158 -14.53 -20.61 -2.06
N VAL A 159 -13.52 -20.61 -1.15
CA VAL A 159 -12.56 -19.52 -1.02
C VAL A 159 -11.70 -19.43 -2.27
N GLN A 160 -11.20 -20.56 -2.77
CA GLN A 160 -10.41 -20.60 -4.02
C GLN A 160 -11.21 -20.01 -5.19
N ALA A 161 -12.44 -20.51 -5.42
CA ALA A 161 -13.30 -20.05 -6.51
C ALA A 161 -13.60 -18.55 -6.42
N MET A 162 -13.89 -18.04 -5.22
CA MET A 162 -14.16 -16.61 -4.98
C MET A 162 -12.94 -15.75 -5.27
N LEU A 163 -11.76 -16.15 -4.79
CA LEU A 163 -10.52 -15.43 -5.05
C LEU A 163 -10.15 -15.47 -6.53
N GLU A 164 -10.37 -16.59 -7.19
CA GLU A 164 -10.17 -16.75 -8.64
C GLU A 164 -11.07 -15.79 -9.42
N GLN A 165 -12.37 -15.73 -9.13
CA GLN A 165 -13.31 -14.79 -9.75
C GLN A 165 -12.89 -13.33 -9.57
N ILE A 166 -12.35 -12.98 -8.41
CA ILE A 166 -11.87 -11.62 -8.13
C ILE A 166 -10.62 -11.30 -8.97
N ILE A 167 -9.72 -12.28 -9.18
CA ILE A 167 -8.49 -12.10 -9.96
C ILE A 167 -8.78 -11.97 -11.44
N ILE A 168 -9.61 -12.85 -12.00
CA ILE A 168 -9.90 -12.90 -13.45
C ILE A 168 -10.99 -11.91 -13.88
N ASN A 169 -11.47 -11.08 -12.95
CA ASN A 169 -12.59 -10.18 -13.17
C ASN A 169 -12.36 -9.30 -14.42
N PRO A 170 -13.29 -9.30 -15.41
CA PRO A 170 -13.18 -8.50 -16.62
C PRO A 170 -13.18 -7.00 -16.32
N ILE A 171 -12.60 -6.25 -17.25
CA ILE A 171 -12.49 -4.79 -17.17
C ILE A 171 -13.47 -4.16 -18.16
N GLU A 172 -14.36 -3.32 -17.66
CA GLU A 172 -15.24 -2.49 -18.46
C GLU A 172 -14.46 -1.27 -19.00
N THR A 173 -14.49 -1.12 -20.31
CA THR A 173 -13.87 0.01 -21.03
C THR A 173 -14.91 0.69 -21.93
N PRO A 174 -14.68 1.92 -22.41
CA PRO A 174 -15.59 2.58 -23.36
C PRO A 174 -15.84 1.80 -24.66
N ARG A 175 -14.98 0.81 -24.97
CA ARG A 175 -15.08 -0.04 -26.17
C ARG A 175 -15.66 -1.44 -25.86
N GLY A 176 -16.20 -1.67 -24.65
CA GLY A 176 -16.73 -2.94 -24.20
C GLY A 176 -15.84 -3.61 -23.15
N TYR A 177 -16.12 -4.88 -22.89
CA TYR A 177 -15.42 -5.69 -21.88
C TYR A 177 -14.10 -6.23 -22.40
N LYS A 178 -13.08 -6.21 -21.52
CA LYS A 178 -11.76 -6.77 -21.80
C LYS A 178 -11.39 -7.77 -20.73
N ASN A 179 -11.09 -9.00 -21.14
CA ASN A 179 -10.45 -9.98 -20.26
C ASN A 179 -8.96 -9.65 -20.11
N ALA A 180 -8.50 -9.57 -18.89
CA ALA A 180 -7.09 -9.43 -18.57
C ALA A 180 -6.53 -10.80 -18.15
N TYR A 181 -5.34 -11.14 -18.62
CA TYR A 181 -4.62 -12.35 -18.19
C TYR A 181 -3.51 -12.02 -17.19
N HIS A 182 -3.29 -10.74 -16.96
CA HIS A 182 -2.27 -10.19 -16.07
C HIS A 182 -2.81 -8.97 -15.34
N GLY A 183 -2.27 -8.76 -14.15
CA GLY A 183 -2.56 -7.59 -13.33
C GLY A 183 -3.71 -7.81 -12.37
N ILE A 184 -3.58 -7.17 -11.22
CA ILE A 184 -4.63 -7.13 -10.19
C ILE A 184 -5.04 -5.69 -9.96
N ALA A 185 -6.28 -5.48 -9.52
CA ALA A 185 -6.83 -4.14 -9.29
C ALA A 185 -5.96 -3.34 -8.32
N LEU A 186 -5.39 -2.26 -8.80
CA LEU A 186 -4.57 -1.37 -7.98
C LEU A 186 -5.45 -0.74 -6.89
N ARG A 187 -4.94 -0.68 -5.65
CA ARG A 187 -5.66 -0.12 -4.49
C ARG A 187 -6.93 -0.89 -4.09
N GLY A 188 -7.12 -2.12 -4.60
CA GLY A 188 -8.15 -3.03 -4.13
C GLY A 188 -7.86 -3.53 -2.71
N PRO A 189 -8.88 -3.88 -1.91
CA PRO A 189 -8.69 -4.40 -0.55
C PRO A 189 -7.80 -5.64 -0.49
N LEU A 190 -7.89 -6.51 -1.49
CA LEU A 190 -7.13 -7.76 -1.57
C LEU A 190 -5.78 -7.62 -2.28
N SER A 191 -5.44 -6.45 -2.86
CA SER A 191 -4.21 -6.28 -3.63
C SER A 191 -2.95 -6.62 -2.82
N GLN A 192 -2.90 -6.19 -1.57
CA GLN A 192 -1.78 -6.48 -0.66
C GLN A 192 -1.71 -7.96 -0.29
N PHE A 193 -2.84 -8.62 -0.09
CA PHE A 193 -2.93 -10.05 0.14
C PHE A 193 -2.40 -10.83 -1.07
N PHE A 194 -2.87 -10.53 -2.27
CA PHE A 194 -2.39 -11.16 -3.50
C PHE A 194 -0.89 -10.93 -3.72
N SER A 195 -0.40 -9.72 -3.44
CA SER A 195 1.02 -9.40 -3.46
C SER A 195 1.83 -10.26 -2.48
N GLY A 196 1.30 -10.53 -1.30
CA GLY A 196 1.91 -11.40 -0.30
C GLY A 196 2.04 -12.83 -0.80
N ILE A 197 0.96 -13.42 -1.30
CA ILE A 197 0.93 -14.78 -1.87
C ILE A 197 1.88 -14.88 -3.07
N TYR A 198 1.77 -13.97 -4.03
CA TYR A 198 2.52 -14.05 -5.28
C TYR A 198 4.03 -13.98 -5.09
N LEU A 199 4.51 -13.17 -4.15
CA LEU A 199 5.94 -13.04 -3.86
C LEU A 199 6.42 -13.93 -2.70
N LYS A 200 5.56 -14.78 -2.15
CA LYS A 200 5.96 -15.73 -1.10
C LYS A 200 7.18 -16.58 -1.48
N PRO A 201 7.31 -17.13 -2.71
CA PRO A 201 8.51 -17.87 -3.09
C PRO A 201 9.80 -17.03 -3.04
N LEU A 202 9.70 -15.71 -3.28
CA LEU A 202 10.84 -14.82 -3.12
C LEU A 202 11.20 -14.64 -1.64
N ASP A 203 10.19 -14.41 -0.79
CA ASP A 203 10.39 -14.25 0.64
C ASP A 203 11.00 -15.52 1.26
N ASP A 204 10.48 -16.69 0.88
CA ASP A 204 10.94 -17.98 1.39
C ASP A 204 12.37 -18.32 0.92
N ALA A 205 12.76 -17.86 -0.27
CA ALA A 205 14.10 -18.04 -0.79
C ALA A 205 15.18 -17.37 0.06
N PHE A 206 14.81 -16.36 0.85
CA PHE A 206 15.75 -15.64 1.74
C PHE A 206 15.66 -16.09 3.21
N LEU A 207 14.67 -16.90 3.60
CA LEU A 207 14.58 -17.43 4.97
C LEU A 207 15.76 -18.35 5.33
N THR A 208 16.29 -19.07 4.35
CA THR A 208 17.38 -20.03 4.54
C THR A 208 18.77 -19.41 4.34
N MET A 209 18.83 -18.12 4.00
CA MET A 209 20.07 -17.41 3.78
C MET A 209 20.44 -16.60 5.02
N ASP A 210 21.73 -16.60 5.38
CA ASP A 210 22.28 -15.78 6.45
C ASP A 210 22.39 -14.30 6.02
N VAL A 211 21.23 -13.67 5.85
CA VAL A 211 21.09 -12.25 5.46
C VAL A 211 19.83 -11.67 6.07
N THR A 212 19.79 -10.37 6.26
CA THR A 212 18.53 -9.71 6.63
C THR A 212 17.78 -9.29 5.39
N TYR A 213 16.60 -9.88 5.21
CA TYR A 213 15.66 -9.60 4.13
C TYR A 213 14.40 -8.94 4.68
N ILE A 214 13.95 -7.86 4.06
CA ILE A 214 12.74 -7.12 4.42
C ILE A 214 12.01 -6.76 3.13
N ARG A 215 10.71 -7.03 3.07
CA ARG A 215 9.86 -6.62 1.94
C ARG A 215 8.64 -5.82 2.40
N TYR A 216 8.35 -4.78 1.65
CA TYR A 216 7.13 -4.00 1.79
C TYR A 216 6.50 -3.83 0.40
N GLN A 217 5.47 -4.62 0.10
CA GLN A 217 4.86 -4.75 -1.25
C GLN A 217 5.91 -5.15 -2.31
N ASP A 218 6.21 -4.25 -3.25
CA ASP A 218 7.21 -4.39 -4.31
C ASP A 218 8.59 -3.81 -3.94
N ASP A 219 8.69 -3.11 -2.81
CA ASP A 219 9.95 -2.60 -2.27
C ASP A 219 10.68 -3.69 -1.46
N ILE A 220 11.90 -4.01 -1.87
CA ILE A 220 12.74 -5.05 -1.27
C ILE A 220 14.03 -4.42 -0.78
N ILE A 221 14.47 -4.82 0.43
CA ILE A 221 15.79 -4.48 0.93
C ILE A 221 16.47 -5.71 1.52
N ILE A 222 17.75 -5.92 1.18
CA ILE A 222 18.57 -7.03 1.65
C ILE A 222 19.90 -6.48 2.14
N PHE A 223 20.27 -6.84 3.36
CA PHE A 223 21.55 -6.49 3.96
C PHE A 223 22.51 -7.68 3.93
N CYS A 224 23.76 -7.43 3.52
CA CYS A 224 24.79 -8.43 3.36
C CYS A 224 26.11 -7.98 4.00
N ASN A 225 26.85 -8.92 4.59
CA ASN A 225 28.13 -8.65 5.25
C ASN A 225 29.34 -8.80 4.29
N SER A 226 29.17 -9.49 3.17
CA SER A 226 30.24 -9.71 2.20
C SER A 226 29.79 -9.57 0.75
N LYS A 227 30.73 -9.27 -0.15
CA LYS A 227 30.50 -9.21 -1.59
C LYS A 227 30.03 -10.56 -2.15
N ARG A 228 30.50 -11.68 -1.57
CA ARG A 228 30.06 -13.03 -1.93
C ARG A 228 28.57 -13.24 -1.61
N GLN A 229 28.12 -12.85 -0.40
CA GLN A 229 26.69 -12.87 -0.02
C GLN A 229 25.88 -11.98 -0.96
N LEU A 230 26.33 -10.74 -1.23
CA LEU A 230 25.66 -9.82 -2.14
C LEU A 230 25.40 -10.46 -3.51
N ASN A 231 26.41 -11.09 -4.11
CA ASN A 231 26.28 -11.74 -5.42
C ASN A 231 25.34 -12.95 -5.36
N ARG A 232 25.40 -13.77 -4.31
CA ARG A 232 24.45 -14.88 -4.11
C ARG A 232 23.02 -14.38 -3.98
N CYS A 233 22.78 -13.34 -3.20
CA CYS A 233 21.45 -12.72 -3.04
C CYS A 233 20.91 -12.18 -4.35
N LYS A 234 21.76 -11.47 -5.12
CA LYS A 234 21.41 -10.97 -6.45
C LYS A 234 21.00 -12.11 -7.38
N GLN A 235 21.81 -13.16 -7.48
CA GLN A 235 21.52 -14.32 -8.33
C GLN A 235 20.20 -15.00 -7.91
N ARG A 236 20.01 -15.24 -6.61
CA ARG A 236 18.79 -15.88 -6.07
C ARG A 236 17.55 -15.04 -6.35
N MET A 237 17.61 -13.74 -6.08
CA MET A 237 16.51 -12.82 -6.36
C MET A 237 16.16 -12.84 -7.86
N MET A 238 17.14 -12.72 -8.75
CA MET A 238 16.91 -12.70 -10.19
C MET A 238 16.35 -14.03 -10.71
N ALA A 239 16.78 -15.17 -10.18
CA ALA A 239 16.23 -16.47 -10.53
C ALA A 239 14.75 -16.57 -10.19
N VAL A 240 14.36 -16.25 -8.94
CA VAL A 240 12.97 -16.30 -8.50
C VAL A 240 12.10 -15.30 -9.27
N LEU A 241 12.57 -14.06 -9.48
CA LEU A 241 11.82 -13.07 -10.25
C LEU A 241 11.58 -13.52 -11.70
N LYS A 242 12.57 -14.19 -12.32
CA LYS A 242 12.44 -14.77 -13.67
C LYS A 242 11.36 -15.86 -13.69
N GLU A 243 11.35 -16.78 -12.73
CA GLU A 243 10.31 -17.82 -12.57
C GLU A 243 8.92 -17.20 -12.40
N ARG A 244 8.85 -16.11 -11.63
CA ARG A 244 7.61 -15.35 -11.39
C ARG A 244 7.26 -14.38 -12.53
N ARG A 245 7.99 -14.39 -13.66
CA ARG A 245 7.79 -13.49 -14.82
C ARG A 245 7.80 -12.01 -14.46
N LEU A 246 8.59 -11.65 -13.43
CA LEU A 246 8.77 -10.27 -12.96
C LEU A 246 10.13 -9.72 -13.35
N ARG A 247 10.23 -8.39 -13.41
CA ARG A 247 11.48 -7.68 -13.73
C ARG A 247 11.72 -6.57 -12.71
N LEU A 248 12.98 -6.31 -12.40
CA LEU A 248 13.35 -5.17 -11.56
C LEU A 248 13.26 -3.86 -12.35
N SER A 249 12.97 -2.79 -11.63
CA SER A 249 13.07 -1.42 -12.12
C SER A 249 14.54 -0.99 -12.08
N SER A 250 15.20 -0.85 -13.22
CA SER A 250 16.61 -0.42 -13.30
C SER A 250 16.83 0.97 -12.68
N LYS A 251 15.85 1.87 -12.82
CA LYS A 251 15.91 3.24 -12.29
C LYS A 251 15.83 3.32 -10.76
N LYS A 252 15.13 2.35 -10.14
CA LYS A 252 14.86 2.34 -8.70
C LYS A 252 15.66 1.28 -7.94
N THR A 253 16.32 0.35 -8.64
CA THR A 253 17.15 -0.69 -8.03
C THR A 253 18.57 -0.16 -7.81
N ARG A 254 19.05 -0.31 -6.58
CA ARG A 254 20.42 0.04 -6.18
C ARG A 254 21.08 -1.14 -5.49
N ILE A 255 22.28 -1.48 -5.93
CA ILE A 255 23.13 -2.53 -5.36
C ILE A 255 24.48 -1.91 -5.09
N GLY A 256 24.96 -1.94 -3.84
CA GLY A 256 26.22 -1.29 -3.50
C GLY A 256 26.59 -1.40 -2.04
N ARG A 257 27.43 -0.47 -1.58
CA ARG A 257 27.87 -0.39 -0.18
C ARG A 257 26.77 0.27 0.67
N CYS A 258 26.65 -0.18 1.92
CA CYS A 258 25.69 0.36 2.87
C CYS A 258 26.16 1.71 3.44
N ASP A 259 27.47 1.89 3.61
CA ASP A 259 28.09 3.10 4.17
C ASP A 259 27.89 4.38 3.33
N THR A 260 27.48 4.26 2.09
CA THR A 260 27.13 5.42 1.24
C THR A 260 25.72 5.98 1.52
N GLY A 261 25.00 5.41 2.49
CA GLY A 261 23.62 5.76 2.80
C GLY A 261 22.62 5.28 1.75
N PHE A 262 21.33 5.23 2.09
CA PHE A 262 20.27 4.82 1.18
C PHE A 262 18.92 5.40 1.62
N HIS A 263 17.94 5.34 0.72
CA HIS A 263 16.55 5.72 0.99
C HIS A 263 15.66 4.47 0.88
N PHE A 264 14.77 4.26 1.86
CA PHE A 264 13.78 3.16 1.83
C PHE A 264 12.51 3.54 2.58
N LEU A 265 11.33 3.22 2.02
CA LEU A 265 10.00 3.54 2.58
C LEU A 265 9.85 5.01 3.00
N GLY A 266 10.38 5.94 2.20
CA GLY A 266 10.29 7.38 2.48
C GLY A 266 11.30 7.91 3.50
N ILE A 267 12.20 7.07 4.04
CA ILE A 267 13.19 7.44 5.04
C ILE A 267 14.59 7.40 4.44
N ASN A 268 15.38 8.44 4.72
CA ASN A 268 16.79 8.48 4.39
C ASN A 268 17.61 7.89 5.53
N TYR A 269 18.46 6.94 5.21
CA TYR A 269 19.45 6.36 6.10
C TYR A 269 20.82 6.91 5.69
N PRO A 270 21.40 7.84 6.49
CA PRO A 270 22.69 8.44 6.15
C PRO A 270 23.80 7.40 6.19
N GLY A 271 24.83 7.59 5.37
CA GLY A 271 26.05 6.78 5.42
C GLY A 271 26.95 7.20 6.58
N THR A 272 27.87 6.33 6.97
CA THR A 272 28.83 6.55 8.07
C THR A 272 29.83 7.69 7.81
N GLN A 273 29.88 8.22 6.59
CA GLN A 273 30.76 9.35 6.23
C GLN A 273 30.17 10.75 6.54
N THR A 274 28.95 10.84 7.09
CA THR A 274 28.28 12.12 7.41
C THR A 274 28.00 12.22 8.90
N SER A 275 29.04 12.12 9.74
CA SER A 275 28.92 12.08 11.21
C SER A 275 28.68 13.42 11.91
N ASP A 276 28.47 14.54 11.21
CA ASP A 276 28.39 15.86 11.87
C ASP A 276 26.97 16.47 12.02
N ASN A 277 25.89 15.73 11.76
CA ASN A 277 24.55 16.29 11.85
C ASN A 277 23.48 15.38 12.50
N THR A 278 23.76 14.79 13.66
CA THR A 278 22.81 13.90 14.37
C THR A 278 21.54 14.61 14.90
N ASN A 279 21.60 15.89 15.19
CA ASN A 279 20.45 16.65 15.73
C ASN A 279 19.45 17.10 14.63
N VAL A 280 19.91 17.27 13.37
CA VAL A 280 19.05 17.68 12.25
C VAL A 280 18.27 16.48 11.69
N THR A 281 18.80 15.26 11.83
CA THR A 281 18.25 14.03 11.25
C THR A 281 16.95 13.58 11.93
N GLN A 282 16.85 13.69 13.28
CA GLN A 282 15.65 13.30 14.01
C GLN A 282 14.44 14.21 13.73
N ALA A 283 14.67 15.51 13.55
CA ALA A 283 13.61 16.45 13.20
C ALA A 283 13.12 16.25 11.75
N ASN A 284 14.04 15.96 10.81
CA ASN A 284 13.69 15.66 9.42
C ASN A 284 12.98 14.32 9.25
N GLU A 285 13.36 13.28 10.01
CA GLU A 285 12.72 11.96 9.98
C GLU A 285 11.26 12.01 10.45
N ARG A 286 10.96 12.73 11.53
CA ARG A 286 9.58 12.93 12.00
C ARG A 286 8.73 13.65 10.96
N SER A 287 9.28 14.68 10.29
CA SER A 287 8.59 15.45 9.26
C SER A 287 8.31 14.63 8.00
N VAL A 288 9.25 13.79 7.54
CA VAL A 288 9.11 12.95 6.35
C VAL A 288 8.15 11.78 6.60
N ILE A 289 8.20 11.15 7.77
CA ILE A 289 7.23 10.09 8.15
C ILE A 289 5.81 10.67 8.19
N GLN A 290 5.62 11.87 8.73
CA GLN A 290 4.32 12.52 8.79
C GLN A 290 3.79 12.92 7.41
N LEU A 291 4.65 13.48 6.53
CA LEU A 291 4.29 13.83 5.14
C LEU A 291 3.92 12.59 4.30
N ASN A 292 4.69 11.52 4.39
CA ASN A 292 4.41 10.29 3.65
C ASN A 292 3.18 9.54 4.20
N THR A 293 2.96 9.57 5.51
CA THR A 293 1.72 9.04 6.11
C THR A 293 0.51 9.86 5.67
N ALA A 294 0.61 11.17 5.57
CA ALA A 294 -0.44 12.04 5.05
C ALA A 294 -0.70 11.79 3.55
N HIS A 295 0.34 11.61 2.74
CA HIS A 295 0.22 11.28 1.31
C HIS A 295 -0.40 9.89 1.08
N TYR A 296 -0.04 8.91 1.90
CA TYR A 296 -0.60 7.57 1.88
C TYR A 296 -2.08 7.58 2.34
N LEU A 297 -2.42 8.35 3.37
CA LEU A 297 -3.78 8.48 3.87
C LEU A 297 -4.69 9.27 2.92
N THR A 298 -4.18 10.30 2.22
CA THR A 298 -4.93 10.98 1.15
C THR A 298 -5.18 10.08 -0.05
N SER A 299 -4.25 9.20 -0.39
CA SER A 299 -4.43 8.18 -1.43
C SER A 299 -5.49 7.13 -1.07
N LEU A 300 -5.78 6.94 0.23
CA LEU A 300 -6.82 6.05 0.76
C LEU A 300 -8.22 6.70 0.87
N GLY A 301 -8.38 7.96 0.42
CA GLY A 301 -9.68 8.65 0.38
C GLY A 301 -10.22 9.11 1.75
N GLY A 302 -9.34 9.30 2.75
CA GLY A 302 -9.68 9.79 4.08
C GLY A 302 -9.74 11.32 4.15
N GLY A 303 -10.86 11.93 3.69
CA GLY A 303 -10.97 13.36 3.45
C GLY A 303 -10.60 14.34 4.58
N ARG A 304 -11.54 14.69 5.49
CA ARG A 304 -11.39 15.83 6.42
C ARG A 304 -10.44 15.62 7.60
N GLN A 305 -10.40 14.44 8.19
CA GLN A 305 -9.50 14.18 9.34
C GLN A 305 -8.04 14.16 8.93
N VAL A 306 -7.75 13.65 7.73
CA VAL A 306 -6.39 13.68 7.17
C VAL A 306 -5.99 15.10 6.81
N LEU A 307 -6.91 15.92 6.27
CA LEU A 307 -6.66 17.33 6.01
C LEU A 307 -6.35 18.10 7.32
N GLN A 308 -7.10 17.85 8.40
CA GLN A 308 -6.83 18.49 9.70
C GLN A 308 -5.49 18.04 10.32
N LEU A 309 -5.14 16.76 10.19
CA LEU A 309 -3.81 16.28 10.61
C LEU A 309 -2.69 16.90 9.76
N THR A 310 -2.90 16.98 8.44
CA THR A 310 -1.95 17.59 7.50
C THR A 310 -1.80 19.08 7.77
N ILE A 311 -2.86 19.82 8.06
CA ILE A 311 -2.81 21.24 8.44
C ILE A 311 -2.12 21.43 9.80
N LYS A 312 -2.39 20.59 10.81
CA LYS A 312 -1.66 20.61 12.08
C LYS A 312 -0.16 20.37 11.90
N ASN A 313 0.21 19.41 11.05
CA ASN A 313 1.59 19.06 10.78
C ASN A 313 2.30 20.13 9.93
N LEU A 314 1.61 20.76 8.98
CA LEU A 314 2.12 21.88 8.21
C LEU A 314 2.32 23.13 9.10
N ARG A 315 1.41 23.40 10.04
CA ARG A 315 1.57 24.48 11.04
C ARG A 315 2.81 24.24 11.90
N TRP A 316 3.07 23.00 12.30
CA TRP A 316 4.26 22.66 13.08
C TRP A 316 5.56 22.79 12.25
N ILE A 317 5.57 22.37 10.99
CA ILE A 317 6.71 22.52 10.06
C ILE A 317 7.00 23.99 9.80
N VAL A 318 5.99 24.84 9.63
CA VAL A 318 6.15 26.27 9.42
C VAL A 318 6.64 26.97 10.69
N SER A 319 6.13 26.60 11.87
CA SER A 319 6.59 27.15 13.15
C SER A 319 8.00 26.72 13.55
N SER A 320 8.46 25.56 13.10
CA SER A 320 9.82 25.07 13.42
C SER A 320 10.91 25.51 12.44
N ARG A 321 10.56 26.22 11.35
CA ARG A 321 11.49 26.69 10.31
C ARG A 321 11.45 28.20 10.08
N THR A 322 11.52 28.98 11.12
CA THR A 322 11.47 30.46 11.07
C THR A 322 12.72 31.16 10.52
N GLN A 323 13.64 30.47 9.84
CA GLN A 323 14.77 31.13 9.18
C GLN A 323 15.04 30.58 7.79
N GLY A 324 14.58 31.28 6.75
CA GLY A 324 15.28 31.38 5.46
C GLY A 324 14.72 30.74 4.20
N ARG A 325 13.57 29.99 4.17
CA ARG A 325 13.05 29.41 2.92
C ARG A 325 11.52 29.45 2.75
N CYS A 326 10.90 30.55 3.06
CA CYS A 326 9.43 30.74 2.99
C CYS A 326 8.84 30.69 1.56
N GLY A 327 9.58 31.08 0.53
CA GLY A 327 9.04 31.34 -0.81
C GLY A 327 8.51 30.09 -1.58
N LYS A 328 9.15 28.93 -1.46
CA LYS A 328 8.73 27.72 -2.20
C LYS A 328 7.50 27.05 -1.58
N HIS A 329 7.35 27.10 -0.27
CA HIS A 329 6.21 26.49 0.43
C HIS A 329 4.94 27.34 0.32
N ALA A 330 5.08 28.65 0.31
CA ALA A 330 3.95 29.56 0.05
C ALA A 330 3.36 29.38 -1.36
N LYS A 331 4.20 29.16 -2.38
CA LYS A 331 3.73 28.83 -3.73
C LYS A 331 2.96 27.51 -3.80
N MET A 332 3.42 26.49 -3.10
CA MET A 332 2.78 25.17 -3.06
C MET A 332 1.43 25.21 -2.32
N LEU A 333 1.34 25.94 -1.21
CA LEU A 333 0.08 26.17 -0.47
C LEU A 333 -0.93 26.97 -1.29
N LYS A 334 -0.47 27.95 -2.06
CA LYS A 334 -1.30 28.73 -2.98
C LYS A 334 -1.85 27.87 -4.11
N GLN A 335 -1.04 26.98 -4.67
CA GLN A 335 -1.44 26.02 -5.69
C GLN A 335 -2.48 25.00 -5.17
N TRP A 336 -2.37 24.58 -3.93
CA TRP A 336 -3.31 23.67 -3.27
C TRP A 336 -4.63 24.33 -2.87
N SER A 337 -4.61 25.63 -2.53
CA SER A 337 -5.81 26.44 -2.33
C SER A 337 -6.59 26.62 -3.64
N THR A 338 -5.90 26.88 -4.73
CA THR A 338 -6.50 27.04 -6.07
C THR A 338 -7.12 25.73 -6.60
N LEU A 339 -6.59 24.59 -6.19
CA LEU A 339 -7.10 23.26 -6.56
C LEU A 339 -8.22 22.74 -5.62
N GLY A 340 -8.70 23.56 -4.68
CA GLY A 340 -9.78 23.20 -3.75
C GLY A 340 -9.38 22.18 -2.65
N PHE A 341 -8.09 21.94 -2.45
CA PHE A 341 -7.59 21.03 -1.41
C PHE A 341 -7.47 21.69 -0.04
N LEU A 342 -7.54 23.03 0.03
CA LEU A 342 -7.52 23.81 1.26
C LEU A 342 -8.75 24.73 1.35
N PRO A 343 -9.32 24.97 2.54
CA PRO A 343 -10.41 25.92 2.72
C PRO A 343 -10.00 27.34 2.32
N ALA A 344 -10.91 28.12 1.74
CA ALA A 344 -10.71 29.53 1.46
C ALA A 344 -10.28 30.27 2.74
N GLY A 345 -9.22 31.09 2.67
CA GLY A 345 -8.67 31.81 3.83
C GLY A 345 -7.43 31.17 4.46
N SER A 346 -7.03 29.98 4.07
CA SER A 346 -5.81 29.31 4.59
C SER A 346 -4.51 30.07 4.27
N GLU A 347 -4.56 30.97 3.27
CA GLU A 347 -3.45 31.83 2.85
C GLU A 347 -3.12 32.91 3.90
N ALA A 348 -4.12 33.48 4.54
CA ALA A 348 -3.94 34.57 5.53
C ALA A 348 -3.20 34.11 6.80
N ILE A 349 -3.33 32.83 7.15
CA ILE A 349 -2.70 32.28 8.36
C ILE A 349 -1.19 32.07 8.16
N CYS A 350 -0.73 31.84 6.91
CA CYS A 350 0.70 31.70 6.60
C CYS A 350 1.44 33.06 6.53
N ILE A 351 0.72 34.12 6.14
CA ILE A 351 1.31 35.46 5.99
C ILE A 351 1.37 36.18 7.34
N ALA A 352 0.41 35.98 8.25
CA ALA A 352 0.39 36.58 9.57
C ALA A 352 1.50 36.04 10.50
N GLY A 353 1.89 34.76 10.33
CA GLY A 353 3.01 34.17 11.08
C GLY A 353 4.41 34.62 10.62
N ALA A 354 4.53 35.31 9.48
CA ALA A 354 5.79 35.80 8.94
C ALA A 354 6.07 37.30 9.26
N ARG A 355 5.10 38.01 9.87
CA ARG A 355 5.25 39.45 10.22
C ARG A 355 5.30 39.73 11.71
N GLY A 356 5.29 38.71 12.55
CA GLY A 356 5.37 38.86 14.01
C GLY A 356 6.58 38.09 14.58
N GLY A 357 7.78 38.54 14.26
CA GLY A 357 9.04 38.05 14.82
C GLY A 357 10.17 38.88 14.30
#